data_31ca623312f2b076338e28317906e6c4
#
_entry.id   31ca623312f2b076338e28317906e6c4
#
_cell.length_a   1.000
_cell.length_b   1.000
_cell.length_c   1.000
_cell.angle_alpha   90.00
_cell.angle_beta   90.00
_cell.angle_gamma   90.00
#
_symmetry.space_group_name_H-M   'P 1'
#
loop_
_entity.id
_entity.type
_entity.pdbx_description
1 polymer ?
#
loop_
_entity_poly.entity_id
_entity_poly.type
_entity_poly.pdbx_seq_one_letter_code
_entity_poly.pdbx_strand_id
1 'polypeptide(L)' 'ARLQQALLGLPSRCREIYLLNRIEGMSYPEIAKHCGISVKAVEKNISKALALLRKKLGDRGQAG' A
#
# COMPACT_ATOMS: atom_id res chain seq x y z
N ALA A 1 2.56 -12.75 10.81
CA ALA A 1 3.60 -13.01 9.89
C ALA A 1 4.30 -11.75 9.42
N ARG A 2 5.31 -11.95 8.58
CA ARG A 2 6.13 -10.83 8.16
C ARG A 2 5.37 -9.76 7.40
N LEU A 3 4.47 -10.16 6.55
CA LEU A 3 3.71 -9.19 5.77
C LEU A 3 2.84 -8.34 6.69
N GLN A 4 2.24 -8.95 7.69
CA GLN A 4 1.40 -8.22 8.61
C GLN A 4 2.21 -7.19 9.37
N GLN A 5 3.41 -7.56 9.80
CA GLN A 5 4.26 -6.65 10.54
C GLN A 5 4.69 -5.50 9.63
N ALA A 6 5.00 -5.80 8.36
CA ALA A 6 5.41 -4.78 7.43
C ALA A 6 4.26 -3.81 7.19
N LEU A 7 3.04 -4.32 7.10
CA LEU A 7 1.88 -3.50 6.87
C LEU A 7 1.64 -2.56 8.05
N LEU A 8 1.86 -3.06 9.26
CA LEU A 8 1.67 -2.25 10.46
C LEU A 8 2.67 -1.10 10.51
N GLY A 9 3.77 -1.24 9.79
CA GLY A 9 4.79 -0.20 9.76
C GLY A 9 4.48 0.89 8.75
N LEU A 10 3.42 0.75 7.96
CA LEU A 10 3.06 1.76 6.99
C LEU A 10 2.24 2.86 7.65
N PRO A 11 2.32 4.09 7.12
CA PRO A 11 1.46 5.16 7.60
C PRO A 11 0.01 4.70 7.43
N SER A 12 -0.86 5.06 8.33
CA SER A 12 -2.25 4.63 8.31
C SER A 12 -2.94 4.75 6.97
N ARG A 13 -2.83 5.90 6.34
CA ARG A 13 -3.51 6.12 5.07
C ARG A 13 -2.94 5.22 3.98
N CYS A 14 -1.63 5.06 3.94
CA CYS A 14 -1.00 4.20 2.93
C CYS A 14 -1.47 2.76 3.11
N ARG A 15 -1.53 2.31 4.36
CA ARG A 15 -1.93 0.96 4.66
C ARG A 15 -3.38 0.73 4.25
N GLU A 16 -4.25 1.67 4.61
CA GLU A 16 -5.65 1.60 4.28
C GLU A 16 -5.85 1.47 2.78
N ILE A 17 -5.25 2.38 2.02
CA ILE A 17 -5.39 2.40 0.57
C ILE A 17 -4.84 1.13 -0.07
N TYR A 18 -3.69 0.68 0.42
CA TYR A 18 -3.07 -0.53 -0.08
C TYR A 18 -4.00 -1.74 0.11
N LEU A 19 -4.60 -1.85 1.30
CA LEU A 19 -5.47 -2.96 1.61
C LEU A 19 -6.78 -2.90 0.81
N LEU A 20 -7.31 -1.70 0.58
CA LEU A 20 -8.52 -1.56 -0.19
C LEU A 20 -8.29 -2.09 -1.61
N ASN A 21 -7.10 -1.84 -2.13
CA ASN A 21 -6.78 -2.28 -3.47
C ASN A 21 -6.50 -3.79 -3.51
N ARG A 22 -5.65 -4.26 -2.61
CA ARG A 22 -5.21 -5.65 -2.63
C ARG A 22 -6.21 -6.67 -2.08
N ILE A 23 -6.87 -6.31 -1.02
CA ILE A 23 -7.78 -7.23 -0.37
C ILE A 23 -9.22 -7.07 -0.85
N GLU A 24 -9.68 -5.82 -0.92
CA GLU A 24 -11.05 -5.55 -1.33
C GLU A 24 -11.20 -5.52 -2.85
N GLY A 25 -10.10 -5.47 -3.57
CA GLY A 25 -10.15 -5.45 -5.02
C GLY A 25 -10.66 -4.15 -5.64
N MET A 26 -10.59 -3.06 -4.91
CA MET A 26 -11.08 -1.79 -5.43
C MET A 26 -10.09 -1.18 -6.42
N SER A 27 -10.62 -0.53 -7.45
CA SER A 27 -9.78 0.11 -8.45
C SER A 27 -9.34 1.44 -7.85
N TYR A 28 -8.35 2.08 -8.45
CA TYR A 28 -7.86 3.36 -7.96
C TYR A 28 -8.99 4.41 -7.95
N PRO A 29 -9.80 4.53 -9.01
CA PRO A 29 -10.89 5.49 -8.99
C PRO A 29 -11.88 5.20 -7.86
N GLU A 30 -12.14 3.93 -7.59
CA GLU A 30 -13.06 3.54 -6.55
C GLU A 30 -12.49 3.92 -5.18
N ILE A 31 -11.21 3.70 -4.98
CA ILE A 31 -10.55 4.06 -3.73
C ILE A 31 -10.57 5.57 -3.56
N ALA A 32 -10.30 6.30 -4.66
CA ALA A 32 -10.29 7.75 -4.61
C ALA A 32 -11.63 8.28 -4.14
N LYS A 33 -12.69 7.70 -4.66
CA LYS A 33 -14.03 8.13 -4.31
C LYS A 33 -14.33 7.74 -2.86
N HIS A 34 -13.95 6.55 -2.47
CA HIS A 34 -14.18 6.04 -1.13
C HIS A 34 -13.47 6.89 -0.08
N CYS A 35 -12.25 7.29 -0.37
CA CYS A 35 -11.44 8.06 0.55
C CYS A 35 -11.55 9.56 0.42
N GLY A 36 -12.25 10.02 -0.62
CA GLY A 36 -12.40 11.45 -0.83
C GLY A 36 -11.11 12.13 -1.27
N ILE A 37 -10.31 11.45 -2.09
CA ILE A 37 -9.05 12.01 -2.56
C ILE A 37 -8.96 11.79 -4.07
N SER A 38 -7.92 12.33 -4.69
CA SER A 38 -7.77 12.20 -6.12
C SER A 38 -7.16 10.85 -6.46
N VAL A 39 -7.33 10.42 -7.71
CA VAL A 39 -6.74 9.17 -8.17
C VAL A 39 -5.23 9.26 -8.07
N LYS A 40 -4.68 10.45 -8.35
CA LYS A 40 -3.25 10.66 -8.27
C LYS A 40 -2.76 10.43 -6.85
N ALA A 41 -3.54 10.84 -5.87
CA ALA A 41 -3.17 10.65 -4.48
C ALA A 41 -3.21 9.16 -4.14
N VAL A 42 -4.15 8.41 -4.73
CA VAL A 42 -4.23 6.98 -4.51
C VAL A 42 -2.96 6.34 -5.07
N GLU A 43 -2.56 6.71 -6.29
CA GLU A 43 -1.38 6.16 -6.92
C GLU A 43 -0.15 6.42 -6.05
N LYS A 44 -0.06 7.62 -5.51
CA LYS A 44 1.06 8.01 -4.70
C LYS A 44 1.13 7.15 -3.44
N ASN A 45 0.00 6.92 -2.81
CA ASN A 45 -0.06 6.12 -1.61
C ASN A 45 0.28 4.65 -1.90
N ILE A 46 -0.21 4.12 -3.02
CA ILE A 46 0.09 2.75 -3.40
C ILE A 46 1.59 2.60 -3.66
N SER A 47 2.17 3.56 -4.41
CA SER A 47 3.59 3.51 -4.73
C SER A 47 4.42 3.56 -3.45
N LYS A 48 4.01 4.41 -2.52
CA LYS A 48 4.73 4.55 -1.27
C LYS A 48 4.64 3.26 -0.47
N ALA A 49 3.45 2.66 -0.43
CA ALA A 49 3.24 1.43 0.30
C ALA A 49 4.13 0.32 -0.28
N LEU A 50 4.15 0.20 -1.61
CA LEU A 50 4.95 -0.82 -2.26
C LEU A 50 6.45 -0.62 -2.00
N ALA A 51 6.89 0.63 -2.02
CA ALA A 51 8.29 0.93 -1.78
C ALA A 51 8.68 0.55 -0.36
N LEU A 52 7.83 0.88 0.61
CA LEU A 52 8.11 0.58 2.00
C LEU A 52 8.06 -0.92 2.27
N LEU A 53 7.10 -1.61 1.64
CA LEU A 53 6.98 -3.03 1.82
C LEU A 53 8.18 -3.75 1.21
N ARG A 54 8.63 -3.27 0.06
CA ARG A 54 9.76 -3.87 -0.63
C ARG A 54 10.99 -3.71 0.26
N LYS A 55 11.14 -2.55 0.87
CA LYS A 55 12.28 -2.28 1.71
C LYS A 55 12.28 -3.22 2.91
N LYS A 56 11.15 -3.44 3.51
CA LYS A 56 11.05 -4.29 4.68
C LYS A 56 11.09 -5.77 4.39
N LEU A 57 10.54 -6.18 3.28
CA LEU A 57 10.45 -7.58 2.94
C LEU A 57 11.40 -8.04 1.84
N GLY A 58 11.56 -7.16 0.88
CA GLY A 58 12.28 -7.52 -0.31
C GLY A 58 13.76 -7.41 -0.33
N ASP A 59 14.29 -6.50 0.43
CA ASP A 59 15.69 -6.29 0.44
C ASP A 59 16.46 -7.56 0.64
N ARG A 60 16.02 -8.36 1.55
CA ARG A 60 16.68 -9.56 1.86
C ARG A 60 16.64 -10.45 0.69
N GLY A 61 15.49 -10.59 0.12
CA GLY A 61 15.30 -11.45 -0.99
C GLY A 61 16.13 -10.99 -2.16
N GLN A 62 16.29 -9.71 -2.28
CA GLN A 62 17.00 -9.16 -3.33
C GLN A 62 18.40 -9.52 -3.24
N ALA A 63 18.93 -9.46 -2.10
CA ALA A 63 20.28 -9.74 -1.86
C ALA A 63 20.57 -11.10 -2.38
N GLY A 64 19.61 -11.93 -2.34
CA GLY A 64 19.82 -13.29 -2.77
C GLY A 64 19.90 -13.35 -4.26
#